data_a47643892cb208f0366d0c1900cbbd3e
#
_entry.id   a47643892cb208f0366d0c1900cbbd3e
#
_cell.length_a   1.000
_cell.length_b   1.000
_cell.length_c   1.000
_cell.angle_alpha   90.00
_cell.angle_beta   90.00
_cell.angle_gamma   90.00
#
_symmetry.space_group_name_H-M   'P 1'
#
loop_
_entity.id
_entity.type
_entity.pdbx_description
1 polymer ?
#
loop_
_entity_poly.entity_id
_entity_poly.type
_entity_poly.pdbx_seq_one_letter_code
_entity_poly.pdbx_strand_id
1 'polypeptide(L)' 'QWCSVIRWEKTTRPFLRSREFWWQEGHTIHETAEEAQAETEQQLKCYADFFENVLAIPVVPGRKTEKEKFAGAEATE' A
#
# COMPACT_ATOMS: atom_id res chain seq x y z
N GLN A 1 -8.07 -0.12 8.60
CA GLN A 1 -8.83 -1.35 8.88
C GLN A 1 -7.97 -2.59 8.71
N TRP A 2 -8.26 -3.61 9.51
CA TRP A 2 -7.70 -4.95 9.38
C TRP A 2 -8.82 -5.87 8.92
N CYS A 3 -8.69 -6.48 7.75
CA CYS A 3 -9.77 -7.29 7.21
C CYS A 3 -9.28 -8.40 6.28
N SER A 4 -10.19 -9.33 6.00
CA SER A 4 -10.04 -10.31 4.93
C SER A 4 -10.66 -9.76 3.65
N VAL A 5 -9.99 -9.99 2.53
CA VAL A 5 -10.40 -9.51 1.21
C VAL A 5 -10.55 -10.68 0.27
N ILE A 6 -11.63 -10.66 -0.51
CA ILE A 6 -11.86 -11.63 -1.57
C ILE A 6 -11.72 -10.92 -2.91
N ARG A 7 -10.84 -11.43 -3.75
CA ARG A 7 -10.67 -11.00 -5.13
C ARG A 7 -10.84 -12.16 -6.09
N TRP A 8 -11.54 -11.92 -7.17
CA TRP A 8 -11.73 -12.92 -8.22
C TRP A 8 -10.49 -12.98 -9.11
N GLU A 9 -9.48 -13.69 -8.63
CA GLU A 9 -8.23 -13.90 -9.38
C GLU A 9 -8.40 -15.02 -10.39
N LYS A 10 -8.03 -14.76 -11.65
CA LYS A 10 -8.06 -15.77 -12.71
C LYS A 10 -7.03 -16.87 -12.46
N THR A 11 -5.86 -16.48 -11.95
CA THR A 11 -4.75 -17.39 -11.67
C THR A 11 -4.24 -17.14 -10.27
N THR A 12 -4.12 -18.19 -9.47
CA THR A 12 -3.53 -18.14 -8.13
C THR A 12 -2.12 -18.74 -8.15
N ARG A 13 -1.29 -18.36 -7.17
CA ARG A 13 0.05 -18.93 -6.97
C ARG A 13 0.27 -19.17 -5.48
N PRO A 14 0.81 -20.35 -5.09
CA PRO A 14 1.09 -20.61 -3.69
C PRO A 14 1.92 -19.49 -3.06
N PHE A 15 1.53 -19.03 -1.88
CA PHE A 15 2.12 -17.97 -1.07
C PHE A 15 2.10 -16.56 -1.68
N LEU A 16 1.90 -16.40 -2.98
CA LEU A 16 2.00 -15.11 -3.67
C LEU A 16 0.64 -14.55 -4.06
N ARG A 17 -0.27 -15.41 -4.50
CA ARG A 17 -1.59 -15.00 -4.99
C ARG A 17 -2.67 -15.98 -4.53
N SER A 18 -3.62 -15.49 -3.76
CA SER A 18 -4.83 -16.25 -3.39
C SER A 18 -6.07 -15.40 -3.62
N ARG A 19 -7.22 -16.04 -3.67
CA ARG A 19 -8.50 -15.35 -3.85
C ARG A 19 -9.01 -14.71 -2.56
N GLU A 20 -8.54 -15.18 -1.42
CA GLU A 20 -8.83 -14.60 -0.12
C GLU A 20 -7.50 -14.35 0.61
N PHE A 21 -7.31 -13.15 1.12
CA PHE A 21 -6.11 -12.75 1.82
C PHE A 21 -6.41 -11.64 2.83
N TRP A 22 -5.50 -11.42 3.74
CA TRP A 22 -5.60 -10.37 4.73
C TRP A 22 -4.82 -9.15 4.30
N TRP A 23 -5.35 -8.01 4.64
CA TRP A 23 -4.62 -6.75 4.49
C TRP A 23 -4.88 -5.81 5.65
N GLN A 24 -4.09 -4.76 5.69
CA GLN A 24 -4.31 -3.58 6.49
C GLN A 24 -4.30 -2.37 5.56
N GLU A 25 -5.26 -1.49 5.70
CA GLU A 25 -5.34 -0.23 4.98
C GLU A 25 -5.65 0.90 5.94
N GLY A 26 -5.04 2.06 5.68
CA GLY A 26 -5.40 3.32 6.31
C GLY A 26 -6.02 4.25 5.27
N HIS A 27 -7.03 5.02 5.67
CA HIS A 27 -7.66 6.03 4.83
C HIS A 27 -7.68 7.34 5.57
N THR A 28 -7.22 8.40 4.93
CA THR A 28 -7.20 9.74 5.51
C THR A 28 -7.80 10.74 4.54
N ILE A 29 -8.32 11.84 5.07
CA ILE A 29 -8.92 12.92 4.29
C ILE A 29 -8.19 14.21 4.66
N HIS A 30 -7.81 14.98 3.65
CA HIS A 30 -7.05 16.23 3.81
C HIS A 30 -7.68 17.36 3.01
N GLU A 31 -7.48 18.58 3.48
CA GLU A 31 -7.97 19.76 2.80
C GLU A 31 -7.11 20.10 1.58
N THR A 32 -5.80 19.87 1.67
CA THR A 32 -4.85 20.21 0.61
C THR A 32 -4.07 19.01 0.11
N ALA A 33 -3.58 19.11 -1.13
CA ALA A 33 -2.72 18.09 -1.72
C ALA A 33 -1.39 17.94 -0.97
N GLU A 34 -0.85 19.06 -0.45
CA GLU A 34 0.38 19.07 0.33
C GLU A 34 0.25 18.28 1.63
N GLU A 35 -0.87 18.44 2.33
CA GLU A 35 -1.16 17.66 3.54
C GLU A 35 -1.30 16.17 3.23
N ALA A 36 -2.00 15.82 2.15
CA ALA A 36 -2.13 14.43 1.71
C ALA A 36 -0.78 13.81 1.37
N GLN A 37 0.07 14.56 0.68
CA GLN A 37 1.42 14.11 0.33
C GLN A 37 2.28 13.90 1.59
N ALA A 38 2.23 14.82 2.54
CA ALA A 38 2.98 14.71 3.80
C ALA A 38 2.55 13.48 4.60
N GLU A 39 1.24 13.21 4.69
CA GLU A 39 0.72 12.03 5.36
C GLU A 39 1.16 10.73 4.64
N THR A 40 1.09 10.69 3.33
CA THR A 40 1.55 9.56 2.52
C THR A 40 3.02 9.24 2.79
N GLU A 41 3.88 10.26 2.81
CA GLU A 41 5.30 10.09 3.08
C GLU A 41 5.58 9.64 4.53
N GLN A 42 4.80 10.14 5.47
CA GLN A 42 4.88 9.71 6.87
C GLN A 42 4.54 8.23 7.02
N GLN A 43 3.45 7.79 6.40
CA GLN A 43 3.04 6.38 6.45
C GLN A 43 4.05 5.48 5.73
N LEU A 44 4.60 5.91 4.61
CA LEU A 44 5.64 5.18 3.90
C LEU A 44 6.88 4.97 4.79
N LYS A 45 7.31 5.99 5.50
CA LYS A 45 8.42 5.89 6.47
C LYS A 45 8.10 4.92 7.60
N CYS A 46 6.88 4.93 8.10
CA CYS A 46 6.43 4.02 9.15
C CYS A 46 6.48 2.56 8.66
N TYR A 47 6.00 2.28 7.47
CA TYR A 47 6.10 0.94 6.87
C TYR A 47 7.55 0.52 6.63
N ALA A 48 8.39 1.40 6.11
CA ALA A 48 9.80 1.11 5.89
C ALA A 48 10.51 0.75 7.20
N ASP A 49 10.28 1.53 8.26
CA ASP A 49 10.82 1.26 9.58
C ASP A 49 10.37 -0.11 10.12
N PHE A 50 9.10 -0.42 9.99
CA PHE A 50 8.56 -1.71 10.41
C PHE A 50 9.19 -2.87 9.64
N PHE A 51 9.28 -2.79 8.32
CA PHE A 51 9.90 -3.83 7.51
C PHE A 51 11.37 -4.04 7.87
N GLU A 52 12.14 -2.98 7.98
CA GLU A 52 13.58 -3.07 8.22
C GLU A 52 13.91 -3.45 9.67
N ASN A 53 13.29 -2.81 10.65
CA ASN A 53 13.68 -2.92 12.04
C ASN A 53 12.91 -3.99 12.84
N VAL A 54 11.72 -4.38 12.39
CA VAL A 54 10.93 -5.45 13.04
C VAL A 54 11.03 -6.75 12.26
N LEU A 55 10.86 -6.71 10.95
CA LEU A 55 10.83 -7.90 10.10
C LEU A 55 12.20 -8.25 9.49
N ALA A 56 13.19 -7.37 9.58
CA ALA A 56 14.51 -7.51 8.95
C ALA A 56 14.43 -7.71 7.42
N ILE A 57 13.49 -7.04 6.78
CA ILE A 57 13.30 -7.07 5.32
C ILE A 57 13.74 -5.74 4.75
N PRO A 58 14.78 -5.69 3.90
CA PRO A 58 15.19 -4.45 3.26
C PRO A 58 14.13 -4.00 2.25
N VAL A 59 13.89 -2.69 2.18
CA VAL A 59 12.90 -2.10 1.27
C VAL A 59 13.50 -0.94 0.48
N VAL A 60 12.96 -0.72 -0.71
CA VAL A 60 13.30 0.42 -1.55
C VAL A 60 12.00 1.22 -1.77
N PRO A 61 11.87 2.41 -1.16
CA PRO A 61 10.69 3.24 -1.38
C PRO A 61 10.70 3.83 -2.80
N GLY A 62 9.53 3.98 -3.37
CA GLY A 62 9.36 4.53 -4.71
C GLY A 62 7.95 5.03 -4.95
N ARG A 63 7.72 5.57 -6.13
CA ARG A 63 6.39 5.96 -6.58
C ARG A 63 5.84 4.92 -7.57
N LYS A 64 4.54 4.68 -7.51
CA LYS A 64 3.87 3.87 -8.52
C LYS A 64 3.98 4.53 -9.89
N THR A 65 4.17 3.72 -10.91
CA THR A 65 4.13 4.19 -12.29
C THR A 65 2.69 4.46 -12.73
N GLU A 66 2.50 5.24 -13.79
CA GLU A 66 1.16 5.52 -14.33
C GLU A 66 0.34 4.26 -14.65
N LYS A 67 1.01 3.18 -15.04
CA LYS A 67 0.35 1.90 -15.35
C LYS A 67 -0.14 1.15 -14.12
N GLU A 68 0.43 1.43 -12.97
CA GLU A 68 0.15 0.74 -11.72
C GLU A 68 -0.78 1.51 -10.81
N LYS A 69 -1.01 2.79 -11.10
CA LYS A 69 -1.94 3.61 -10.33
C LYS A 69 -3.36 3.08 -10.42
N PHE A 70 -4.07 3.15 -9.31
CA PHE A 70 -5.49 2.88 -9.28
C PHE A 70 -6.24 3.88 -10.16
N ALA A 71 -7.28 3.43 -10.86
CA ALA A 71 -8.09 4.30 -11.71
C ALA A 71 -8.70 5.44 -10.89
N GLY A 72 -8.40 6.68 -11.29
CA GLY A 72 -8.80 7.88 -10.57
C GLY A 72 -7.78 8.40 -9.56
N ALA A 73 -6.68 7.69 -9.32
CA ALA A 73 -5.59 8.21 -8.49
C ALA A 73 -4.79 9.26 -9.29
N GLU A 74 -4.61 10.45 -8.72
CA GLU A 74 -3.90 11.54 -9.40
C GLU A 74 -2.41 11.54 -9.11
N ALA A 75 -2.02 11.45 -7.84
CA ALA A 75 -0.64 11.68 -7.44
C ALA A 75 0.06 10.47 -6.83
N THR A 76 -0.40 10.01 -5.70
CA THR A 76 0.27 8.97 -4.91
C THR A 76 -0.73 8.02 -4.27
N GLU A 77 -0.32 6.79 -4.18
CA GLU A 77 -0.99 5.74 -3.42
C GLU A 77 -0.01 5.17 -2.40
#